data_ff0cbe3694af53c2ec243d623640d798
#
_entry.id   ff0cbe3694af53c2ec243d623640d798
#
_cell.length_a   1.000
_cell.length_b   1.000
_cell.length_c   1.000
_cell.angle_alpha   90.00
_cell.angle_beta   90.00
_cell.angle_gamma   90.00
#
_symmetry.space_group_name_H-M   'P 1'
#
loop_
_entity.id
_entity.type
_entity.pdbx_description
1 polymer ?
#
loop_
_entity_poly.entity_id
_entity_poly.type
_entity_poly.pdbx_seq_one_letter_code
_entity_poly.pdbx_strand_id
1 'polypeptide(L)'
;MSHKNSPKKFALNMSAAQFTKFYILHLLQTKPSGMISEHFKEEFKKIGGQWVPAPSTLLDTLHDMTNDGLLTRRDSYKSLEKRRQRVYYYTLTEQGKEEFDILKKKYLILFQEQKEIIERILKTVFN
;
A
#
# COMPACT_ATOMS: atom_id res chain seq x y z
N MET A 1 18.95 -21.71 -18.29
CA MET A 1 19.10 -20.50 -17.97
C MET A 1 18.05 -19.93 -17.13
N SER A 2 18.36 -19.38 -16.12
CA SER A 2 17.37 -19.04 -15.16
C SER A 2 17.31 -17.57 -14.84
N HIS A 3 17.25 -16.79 -15.87
CA HIS A 3 17.10 -15.36 -15.70
C HIS A 3 15.87 -15.00 -14.93
N LYS A 4 14.85 -15.86 -14.98
CA LYS A 4 13.64 -15.61 -14.24
C LYS A 4 13.81 -15.61 -12.73
N ASN A 5 14.93 -16.14 -12.24
CA ASN A 5 15.23 -16.15 -10.81
C ASN A 5 16.08 -14.96 -10.38
N SER A 6 16.54 -14.16 -11.34
CA SER A 6 17.33 -12.98 -11.02
C SER A 6 16.44 -11.81 -10.71
N PRO A 7 16.61 -11.14 -9.58
CA PRO A 7 15.79 -9.97 -9.28
C PRO A 7 16.08 -8.85 -10.26
N LYS A 8 15.03 -8.26 -10.80
CA LYS A 8 15.15 -7.15 -11.74
C LYS A 8 15.33 -5.82 -11.04
N LYS A 9 14.96 -5.76 -9.76
CA LYS A 9 15.10 -4.57 -8.96
C LYS A 9 16.04 -4.85 -7.82
N PHE A 10 16.89 -3.89 -7.51
CA PHE A 10 17.86 -4.08 -6.45
C PHE A 10 17.22 -3.91 -5.07
N ALA A 11 16.64 -2.75 -4.79
CA ALA A 11 16.11 -2.46 -3.48
C ALA A 11 14.63 -2.85 -3.41
N LEU A 12 14.22 -3.40 -2.26
CA LEU A 12 12.87 -3.83 -1.91
C LEU A 12 12.30 -4.96 -2.75
N ASN A 13 12.75 -5.18 -3.96
CA ASN A 13 12.25 -6.24 -4.83
C ASN A 13 10.72 -6.40 -4.74
N MET A 14 10.03 -5.29 -4.75
CA MET A 14 8.58 -5.21 -4.54
C MET A 14 8.02 -4.19 -5.52
N SER A 15 6.89 -4.51 -6.15
CA SER A 15 6.26 -3.57 -7.07
C SER A 15 5.53 -2.47 -6.31
N ALA A 16 5.29 -1.35 -6.99
CA ALA A 16 4.48 -0.28 -6.42
C ALA A 16 3.10 -0.78 -6.02
N ALA A 17 2.49 -1.65 -6.84
CA ALA A 17 1.17 -2.21 -6.53
C ALA A 17 1.20 -3.07 -5.27
N GLN A 18 2.26 -3.87 -5.08
CA GLN A 18 2.40 -4.70 -3.89
C GLN A 18 2.50 -3.85 -2.62
N PHE A 19 3.33 -2.82 -2.66
CA PHE A 19 3.47 -1.94 -1.51
C PHE A 19 2.18 -1.15 -1.27
N THR A 20 1.53 -0.68 -2.32
CA THR A 20 0.27 0.05 -2.21
C THR A 20 -0.78 -0.81 -1.49
N LYS A 21 -0.94 -2.06 -1.91
CA LYS A 21 -1.86 -3.00 -1.27
C LYS A 21 -1.53 -3.18 0.21
N PHE A 22 -0.28 -3.44 0.51
CA PHE A 22 0.17 -3.68 1.88
C PHE A 22 -0.11 -2.48 2.78
N TYR A 23 0.21 -1.27 2.30
CA TYR A 23 0.04 -0.08 3.12
C TYR A 23 -1.42 0.32 3.28
N ILE A 24 -2.26 0.07 2.27
CA ILE A 24 -3.71 0.24 2.40
C ILE A 24 -4.25 -0.64 3.53
N LEU A 25 -3.85 -1.91 3.54
CA LEU A 25 -4.27 -2.82 4.61
C LEU A 25 -3.86 -2.30 5.98
N HIS A 26 -2.63 -1.80 6.07
CA HIS A 26 -2.13 -1.22 7.32
C HIS A 26 -2.97 -0.01 7.77
N LEU A 27 -3.21 0.91 6.87
CA LEU A 27 -3.93 2.14 7.20
C LEU A 27 -5.34 1.87 7.72
N LEU A 28 -6.00 0.87 7.15
CA LEU A 28 -7.37 0.57 7.51
C LEU A 28 -7.52 -0.21 8.82
N GLN A 29 -6.41 -0.70 9.40
CA GLN A 29 -6.47 -1.42 10.67
C GLN A 29 -7.10 -0.59 11.79
N THR A 30 -6.88 0.72 11.76
CA THR A 30 -7.36 1.62 12.81
C THR A 30 -8.44 2.57 12.33
N LYS A 31 -9.07 2.26 11.21
CA LYS A 31 -10.10 3.11 10.61
C LYS A 31 -11.39 2.34 10.41
N PRO A 32 -12.13 2.03 11.46
CA PRO A 32 -13.36 1.24 11.31
C PRO A 32 -14.42 1.92 10.44
N SER A 33 -14.41 3.25 10.36
CA SER A 33 -15.31 3.99 9.48
C SER A 33 -14.86 4.02 8.04
N GLY A 34 -13.61 3.56 7.78
CA GLY A 34 -13.07 3.55 6.43
C GLY A 34 -12.37 4.82 6.03
N MET A 35 -11.84 4.82 4.81
CA MET A 35 -11.13 5.97 4.24
C MET A 35 -11.54 6.15 2.79
N ILE A 36 -11.53 7.40 2.33
CA ILE A 36 -11.72 7.71 0.91
C ILE A 36 -10.36 7.78 0.22
N SER A 37 -10.36 7.67 -1.11
CA SER A 37 -9.11 7.62 -1.89
C SER A 37 -8.18 8.81 -1.66
N GLU A 38 -8.73 10.00 -1.48
CA GLU A 38 -7.91 11.20 -1.21
C GLU A 38 -7.08 11.07 0.05
N HIS A 39 -7.66 10.48 1.10
CA HIS A 39 -6.96 10.32 2.37
C HIS A 39 -5.81 9.32 2.27
N PHE A 40 -5.96 8.29 1.43
CA PHE A 40 -4.86 7.35 1.18
C PHE A 40 -3.64 8.08 0.59
N LYS A 41 -3.87 8.97 -0.36
CA LYS A 41 -2.76 9.73 -0.96
C LYS A 41 -1.98 10.51 0.09
N GLU A 42 -2.69 11.17 0.99
CA GLU A 42 -2.05 11.94 2.05
C GLU A 42 -1.20 11.06 2.96
N GLU A 43 -1.71 9.87 3.30
CA GLU A 43 -0.97 8.95 4.15
C GLU A 43 0.28 8.39 3.47
N PHE A 44 0.21 8.12 2.16
CA PHE A 44 1.37 7.67 1.41
C PHE A 44 2.46 8.73 1.39
N LYS A 45 2.10 9.99 1.29
CA LYS A 45 3.08 11.08 1.33
C LYS A 45 3.86 11.11 2.63
N LYS A 46 3.21 10.77 3.73
CA LYS A 46 3.86 10.79 5.04
C LYS A 46 4.96 9.75 5.17
N ILE A 47 4.78 8.57 4.58
CA ILE A 47 5.77 7.51 4.71
C ILE A 47 6.78 7.51 3.58
N GLY A 48 6.37 7.88 2.37
CA GLY A 48 7.20 7.81 1.19
C GLY A 48 8.00 9.08 0.88
N GLY A 49 7.83 10.11 1.70
CA GLY A 49 8.42 11.40 1.39
C GLY A 49 7.71 11.99 0.18
N GLN A 50 8.42 12.05 -0.95
CA GLN A 50 7.81 12.56 -2.18
C GLN A 50 7.19 11.45 -3.04
N TRP A 51 7.37 10.19 -2.64
CA TRP A 51 6.79 9.10 -3.41
C TRP A 51 5.35 8.86 -3.02
N VAL A 52 4.49 8.76 -4.02
CA VAL A 52 3.11 8.31 -3.86
C VAL A 52 2.80 7.40 -5.04
N PRO A 53 1.87 6.43 -4.88
CA PRO A 53 1.48 5.63 -6.02
C PRO A 53 0.78 6.50 -7.06
N ALA A 54 0.96 6.16 -8.34
CA ALA A 54 0.22 6.82 -9.41
C ALA A 54 -1.29 6.70 -9.12
N PRO A 55 -2.09 7.72 -9.48
CA PRO A 55 -3.53 7.66 -9.23
C PRO A 55 -4.19 6.39 -9.78
N SER A 56 -3.79 5.94 -10.97
CA SER A 56 -4.32 4.70 -11.54
C SER A 56 -3.93 3.48 -10.70
N THR A 57 -2.70 3.43 -10.19
CA THR A 57 -2.25 2.32 -9.35
C THR A 57 -3.07 2.25 -8.07
N LEU A 58 -3.31 3.39 -7.44
CA LEU A 58 -4.11 3.44 -6.22
C LEU A 58 -5.54 2.96 -6.46
N LEU A 59 -6.19 3.50 -7.49
CA LEU A 59 -7.58 3.14 -7.78
C LEU A 59 -7.71 1.69 -8.22
N ASP A 60 -6.82 1.21 -9.06
CA ASP A 60 -6.83 -0.20 -9.50
C ASP A 60 -6.61 -1.13 -8.33
N THR A 61 -5.70 -0.78 -7.43
CA THR A 61 -5.42 -1.60 -6.25
C THR A 61 -6.64 -1.66 -5.34
N LEU A 62 -7.28 -0.52 -5.08
CA LEU A 62 -8.51 -0.49 -4.26
C LEU A 62 -9.61 -1.32 -4.89
N HIS A 63 -9.76 -1.24 -6.21
CA HIS A 63 -10.75 -2.01 -6.95
C HIS A 63 -10.48 -3.51 -6.84
N ASP A 64 -9.24 -3.91 -7.09
CA ASP A 64 -8.84 -5.32 -7.01
C ASP A 64 -9.02 -5.89 -5.62
N MET A 65 -8.62 -5.13 -4.59
CA MET A 65 -8.76 -5.57 -3.20
C MET A 65 -10.23 -5.73 -2.81
N THR A 66 -11.10 -4.87 -3.34
CA THR A 66 -12.53 -4.98 -3.09
C THR A 66 -13.09 -6.23 -3.77
N ASN A 67 -12.70 -6.48 -5.01
CA ASN A 67 -13.13 -7.68 -5.74
C ASN A 67 -12.62 -8.96 -5.09
N ASP A 68 -11.44 -8.91 -4.48
CA ASP A 68 -10.84 -10.06 -3.81
C ASP A 68 -11.40 -10.30 -2.40
N GLY A 69 -12.31 -9.44 -1.95
CA GLY A 69 -12.93 -9.61 -0.64
C GLY A 69 -12.11 -9.09 0.54
N LEU A 70 -11.03 -8.35 0.28
CA LEU A 70 -10.20 -7.79 1.34
C LEU A 70 -10.76 -6.49 1.89
N LEU A 71 -11.52 -5.77 1.08
CA LEU A 71 -12.16 -4.51 1.45
C LEU A 71 -13.63 -4.55 1.08
N THR A 72 -14.43 -3.74 1.77
CA THR A 72 -15.77 -3.40 1.31
C THR A 72 -15.77 -1.93 0.90
N ARG A 73 -16.66 -1.59 -0.02
CA ARG A 73 -16.81 -0.23 -0.50
C ARG A 73 -18.22 0.27 -0.23
N ARG A 74 -18.32 1.43 0.37
CA ARG A 74 -19.59 2.07 0.65
C ARG A 74 -19.65 3.41 -0.05
N ASP A 75 -20.73 3.65 -0.77
CA ASP A 75 -20.96 4.94 -1.43
C ASP A 75 -21.42 5.95 -0.39
N SER A 76 -20.96 7.18 -0.55
CA SER A 76 -21.37 8.27 0.30
C SER A 76 -21.24 9.58 -0.46
N TYR A 77 -21.61 10.68 0.18
CA TYR A 77 -21.52 12.00 -0.44
C TYR A 77 -20.76 12.93 0.49
N LYS A 78 -19.88 13.70 -0.13
CA LYS A 78 -19.12 14.73 0.56
C LYS A 78 -19.73 16.07 0.19
N SER A 79 -20.06 16.88 1.18
CA SER A 79 -20.56 18.22 0.94
C SER A 79 -19.42 19.15 0.55
N LEU A 80 -19.58 19.82 -0.59
CA LEU A 80 -18.64 20.84 -1.05
C LEU A 80 -19.45 22.10 -1.27
N GLU A 81 -19.24 23.11 -0.46
CA GLU A 81 -19.93 24.38 -0.58
C GLU A 81 -21.39 24.29 -1.08
N LYS A 82 -21.59 24.38 -2.40
CA LYS A 82 -22.94 24.42 -2.99
C LYS A 82 -23.32 23.13 -3.71
N ARG A 83 -22.54 22.05 -3.55
CA ARG A 83 -22.82 20.79 -4.22
C ARG A 83 -22.36 19.60 -3.39
N ARG A 84 -22.85 18.43 -3.78
CA ARG A 84 -22.44 17.17 -3.16
C ARG A 84 -21.57 16.41 -4.15
N GLN A 85 -20.52 15.80 -3.66
CA GLN A 85 -19.64 14.97 -4.46
C GLN A 85 -19.72 13.53 -3.97
N ARG A 86 -19.94 12.60 -4.89
CA ARG A 86 -19.96 11.17 -4.57
C ARG A 86 -18.55 10.70 -4.23
N VAL A 87 -18.41 10.00 -3.13
CA VAL A 87 -17.13 9.41 -2.71
C VAL A 87 -17.37 7.97 -2.30
N TYR A 88 -16.29 7.18 -2.30
CA TYR A 88 -16.33 5.80 -1.85
C TYR A 88 -15.49 5.67 -0.59
N TYR A 89 -16.09 5.05 0.43
CA TYR A 89 -15.38 4.70 1.66
C TYR A 89 -15.00 3.22 1.59
N TYR A 90 -13.75 2.94 1.84
CA TYR A 90 -13.22 1.57 1.84
C TYR A 90 -12.96 1.16 3.27
N THR A 91 -13.45 -0.02 3.65
CA THR A 91 -13.22 -0.56 4.99
C THR A 91 -12.62 -1.95 4.89
N LEU A 92 -11.91 -2.35 5.94
CA LEU A 92 -11.22 -3.62 5.97
C LEU A 92 -12.18 -4.75 6.37
N THR A 93 -12.12 -5.87 5.66
CA THR A 93 -12.87 -7.08 6.01
C THR A 93 -12.04 -7.96 6.94
N GLU A 94 -12.65 -9.00 7.51
CA GLU A 94 -11.91 -9.99 8.28
C GLU A 94 -10.87 -10.69 7.41
N GLN A 95 -11.22 -10.99 6.17
CA GLN A 95 -10.28 -11.57 5.20
C GLN A 95 -9.12 -10.61 4.93
N GLY A 96 -9.38 -9.31 4.89
CA GLY A 96 -8.34 -8.30 4.73
C GLY A 96 -7.40 -8.26 5.92
N LYS A 97 -7.90 -8.44 7.12
CA LYS A 97 -7.06 -8.52 8.33
C LYS A 97 -6.13 -9.73 8.29
N GLU A 98 -6.66 -10.88 7.85
CA GLU A 98 -5.86 -12.09 7.70
C GLU A 98 -4.77 -11.91 6.67
N GLU A 99 -5.10 -11.31 5.55
CA GLU A 99 -4.12 -11.03 4.50
C GLU A 99 -3.03 -10.11 5.00
N PHE A 100 -3.39 -9.08 5.75
CA PHE A 100 -2.41 -8.17 6.33
C PHE A 100 -1.43 -8.92 7.24
N ASP A 101 -1.92 -9.80 8.08
CA ASP A 101 -1.06 -10.58 8.99
C ASP A 101 -0.06 -11.44 8.21
N ILE A 102 -0.51 -12.06 7.12
CA ILE A 102 0.35 -12.87 6.27
C ILE A 102 1.43 -12.01 5.62
N LEU A 103 1.02 -10.89 5.01
CA LEU A 103 1.96 -10.00 4.34
C LEU A 103 2.93 -9.34 5.30
N LYS A 104 2.47 -9.02 6.50
CA LYS A 104 3.31 -8.40 7.52
C LYS A 104 4.52 -9.28 7.86
N LYS A 105 4.28 -10.57 8.05
CA LYS A 105 5.36 -11.51 8.35
C LYS A 105 6.32 -11.65 7.16
N LYS A 106 5.77 -11.78 5.97
CA LYS A 106 6.55 -11.95 4.75
C LYS A 106 7.41 -10.72 4.47
N TYR A 107 6.82 -9.54 4.55
CA TYR A 107 7.50 -8.30 4.18
C TYR A 107 8.48 -7.83 5.26
N LEU A 108 8.28 -8.21 6.51
CA LEU A 108 9.24 -7.89 7.55
C LEU A 108 10.61 -8.47 7.21
N ILE A 109 10.64 -9.74 6.82
CA ILE A 109 11.89 -10.41 6.43
C ILE A 109 12.51 -9.69 5.23
N LEU A 110 11.68 -9.39 4.22
CA LEU A 110 12.15 -8.72 3.01
C LEU A 110 12.77 -7.35 3.33
N PHE A 111 12.07 -6.54 4.12
CA PHE A 111 12.55 -5.22 4.47
C PHE A 111 13.83 -5.26 5.30
N GLN A 112 13.91 -6.20 6.22
CA GLN A 112 15.12 -6.35 7.05
C GLN A 112 16.33 -6.75 6.21
N GLU A 113 16.16 -7.66 5.26
CA GLU A 113 17.23 -8.05 4.36
C GLU A 113 17.69 -6.88 3.50
N GLN A 114 16.75 -6.11 2.98
CA GLN A 114 17.08 -4.95 2.15
C GLN A 114 17.77 -3.86 2.96
N LYS A 115 17.34 -3.66 4.19
CA LYS A 115 17.95 -2.69 5.08
C LYS A 115 19.42 -3.04 5.33
N GLU A 116 19.72 -4.30 5.57
CA GLU A 116 21.09 -4.75 5.80
C GLU A 116 21.98 -4.52 4.57
N ILE A 117 21.45 -4.79 3.38
CA ILE A 117 22.19 -4.55 2.14
C ILE A 117 22.49 -3.06 1.99
N ILE A 118 21.49 -2.22 2.19
CA ILE A 118 21.66 -0.77 2.08
C ILE A 118 22.69 -0.26 3.10
N GLU A 119 22.64 -0.76 4.32
CA GLU A 119 23.59 -0.36 5.36
C GLU A 119 25.02 -0.74 4.98
N ARG A 120 25.22 -1.93 4.42
CA ARG A 120 26.54 -2.33 3.96
C ARG A 120 27.05 -1.45 2.82
N ILE A 121 26.17 -1.08 1.90
CA ILE A 121 26.53 -0.18 0.81
C ILE A 121 26.95 1.18 1.35
N LEU A 122 26.18 1.72 2.28
CA LEU A 122 26.50 3.01 2.88
C LEU A 122 27.87 3.00 3.56
N LYS A 123 28.19 1.91 4.24
CA LYS A 123 29.49 1.78 4.88
C LYS A 123 30.63 1.60 3.88
N THR A 124 30.39 0.83 2.82
CA THR A 124 31.45 0.46 1.89
C THR A 124 31.76 1.56 0.89
N VAL A 125 30.73 2.19 0.36
CA VAL A 125 30.87 3.16 -0.74
C VAL A 125 30.99 4.59 -0.24
N PHE A 126 30.25 4.92 0.80
CA PHE A 126 30.12 6.32 1.25
C PHE A 126 30.88 6.62 2.56
N ASN A 127 31.65 5.70 2.99
CA ASN A 127 32.42 5.89 4.23
C ASN A 127 33.61 6.83 4.02
#